data_0dcb7153580eb31852f6524e09162257
#
_entry.id   0dcb7153580eb31852f6524e09162257
#
_cell.length_a   1.000
_cell.length_b   1.000
_cell.length_c   1.000
_cell.angle_alpha   90.00
_cell.angle_beta   90.00
_cell.angle_gamma   90.00
#
_symmetry.space_group_name_H-M   'P 1'
#
loop_
_entity.id
_entity.type
_entity.pdbx_description
1 polymer ?
#
loop_
_entity_poly.entity_id
_entity_poly.type
_entity_poly.pdbx_seq_one_letter_code
_entity_poly.pdbx_strand_id
1 'polypeptide(L)'
;MSDSREPRTPRPAAGRRYRAPKCAVGEVAYLEVVTVNETGAFLDWGHPKDLLLPYGEQRFRPSVGKRVLVRIYEDQQGRPVASQKLDRFVSDEAEGLAAGDEVTLVIAEQTDLGLKAVVDHRCWGLLYRDDITRPLRRGQRLTGYVKRLREDGRLDLSLLPPGAARLDVVGETVLKALRASGGYLPLGDKSDAAEIKARLGVSKNAFKQAIGRLYKQRLITLSPTGIRLAPLNPDR
;
A
#
# COMPACT_ATOMS: atom_id res chain seq x y z
N MET A 1 -39.46 -36.90 23.24
CA MET A 1 -39.53 -35.43 23.23
C MET A 1 -38.13 -34.91 22.98
N SER A 2 -37.84 -34.62 21.73
CA SER A 2 -36.51 -34.17 21.29
C SER A 2 -36.51 -32.65 21.24
N ASP A 3 -35.74 -32.03 22.13
CA ASP A 3 -35.59 -30.58 22.19
C ASP A 3 -34.52 -30.13 21.16
N SER A 4 -34.99 -29.79 19.98
CA SER A 4 -34.15 -29.27 18.89
C SER A 4 -33.92 -27.78 19.14
N ARG A 5 -32.88 -27.43 19.90
CA ARG A 5 -32.42 -26.05 20.01
C ARG A 5 -31.63 -25.65 18.76
N GLU A 6 -32.25 -24.85 17.90
CA GLU A 6 -31.57 -24.15 16.83
C GLU A 6 -30.44 -23.28 17.37
N PRO A 7 -29.27 -23.22 16.71
CA PRO A 7 -28.19 -22.34 17.14
C PRO A 7 -28.63 -20.87 16.98
N ARG A 8 -28.74 -20.14 18.09
CA ARG A 8 -29.02 -18.71 18.09
C ARG A 8 -27.92 -17.96 17.33
N THR A 9 -28.28 -17.40 16.20
CA THR A 9 -27.46 -16.38 15.50
C THR A 9 -27.25 -15.20 16.43
N PRO A 10 -26.00 -14.75 16.64
CA PRO A 10 -25.73 -13.58 17.47
C PRO A 10 -26.44 -12.36 16.87
N ARG A 11 -27.24 -11.66 17.69
CA ARG A 11 -27.87 -10.40 17.32
C ARG A 11 -26.80 -9.37 16.98
N PRO A 12 -26.91 -8.61 15.86
CA PRO A 12 -26.02 -7.52 15.56
C PRO A 12 -26.10 -6.50 16.71
N ALA A 13 -24.94 -6.01 17.16
CA ALA A 13 -24.86 -4.97 18.17
C ALA A 13 -25.66 -3.75 17.71
N ALA A 14 -26.65 -3.36 18.50
CA ALA A 14 -27.53 -2.22 18.22
C ALA A 14 -26.66 -0.94 18.08
N GLY A 15 -26.76 -0.27 16.92
CA GLY A 15 -26.11 1.02 16.67
C GLY A 15 -25.12 1.08 15.52
N ARG A 16 -24.79 0.02 14.81
CA ARG A 16 -23.95 0.09 13.60
C ARG A 16 -24.73 0.75 12.45
N ARG A 17 -24.34 1.99 12.11
CA ARG A 17 -24.79 2.63 10.87
C ARG A 17 -24.28 1.79 9.70
N TYR A 18 -25.16 1.44 8.78
CA TYR A 18 -24.82 0.79 7.53
C TYR A 18 -23.74 1.63 6.82
N ARG A 19 -22.55 1.08 6.68
CA ARG A 19 -21.47 1.65 5.87
C ARG A 19 -21.42 0.86 4.57
N ALA A 20 -21.04 1.54 3.47
CA ALA A 20 -20.77 0.86 2.21
C ALA A 20 -19.76 -0.29 2.43
N PRO A 21 -19.87 -1.40 1.67
CA PRO A 21 -18.91 -2.51 1.74
C PRO A 21 -17.48 -2.00 1.63
N LYS A 22 -16.62 -2.42 2.56
CA LYS A 22 -15.21 -2.02 2.58
C LYS A 22 -14.37 -2.83 1.60
N CYS A 23 -14.86 -4.01 1.22
CA CYS A 23 -14.18 -4.98 0.37
C CYS A 23 -15.17 -6.02 -0.15
N ALA A 24 -14.76 -6.76 -1.18
CA ALA A 24 -15.55 -7.76 -1.87
C ALA A 24 -14.90 -9.16 -1.76
N VAL A 25 -15.66 -10.19 -2.14
CA VAL A 25 -15.15 -11.53 -2.39
C VAL A 25 -14.06 -11.44 -3.45
N GLY A 26 -12.97 -12.17 -3.23
CA GLY A 26 -11.79 -12.10 -4.11
C GLY A 26 -10.74 -11.08 -3.65
N GLU A 27 -11.01 -10.20 -2.70
CA GLU A 27 -10.04 -9.21 -2.22
C GLU A 27 -9.26 -9.69 -1.00
N VAL A 28 -8.06 -9.14 -0.84
CA VAL A 28 -7.29 -9.18 0.41
C VAL A 28 -7.57 -7.88 1.15
N ALA A 29 -7.95 -7.99 2.41
CA ALA A 29 -8.34 -6.85 3.23
C ALA A 29 -7.81 -6.96 4.67
N TYR A 30 -7.66 -5.82 5.35
CA TYR A 30 -7.22 -5.73 6.75
C TYR A 30 -8.39 -5.32 7.63
N LEU A 31 -9.05 -6.32 8.22
CA LEU A 31 -10.35 -6.19 8.85
C LEU A 31 -10.26 -6.29 10.37
N GLU A 32 -11.15 -5.60 11.05
CA GLU A 32 -11.26 -5.60 12.50
C GLU A 32 -12.06 -6.80 12.99
N VAL A 33 -11.57 -7.47 14.01
CA VAL A 33 -12.25 -8.56 14.71
C VAL A 33 -13.28 -7.95 15.68
N VAL A 34 -14.54 -8.25 15.45
CA VAL A 34 -15.65 -7.71 16.27
C VAL A 34 -16.18 -8.69 17.29
N THR A 35 -16.07 -9.99 17.01
CA THR A 35 -16.51 -11.05 17.91
C THR A 35 -15.67 -12.30 17.71
N VAL A 36 -15.50 -13.09 18.76
CA VAL A 36 -14.88 -14.42 18.71
C VAL A 36 -15.79 -15.37 19.46
N ASN A 37 -16.11 -16.53 18.87
CA ASN A 37 -16.91 -17.58 19.49
C ASN A 37 -16.36 -18.98 19.13
N GLU A 38 -17.10 -20.04 19.43
CA GLU A 38 -16.72 -21.43 19.18
C GLU A 38 -16.52 -21.78 17.69
N THR A 39 -17.12 -21.02 16.76
CA THR A 39 -17.00 -21.23 15.32
C THR A 39 -15.74 -20.55 14.73
N GLY A 40 -15.34 -19.42 15.28
CA GLY A 40 -14.23 -18.63 14.78
C GLY A 40 -14.28 -17.18 15.20
N ALA A 41 -13.58 -16.33 14.46
CA ALA A 41 -13.61 -14.87 14.61
C ALA A 41 -14.55 -14.26 13.56
N PHE A 42 -15.23 -13.18 13.91
CA PHE A 42 -16.08 -12.43 13.01
C PHE A 42 -15.48 -11.06 12.76
N LEU A 43 -15.44 -10.67 11.49
CA LEU A 43 -14.73 -9.51 10.99
C LEU A 43 -15.71 -8.47 10.43
N ASP A 44 -15.45 -7.19 10.73
CA ASP A 44 -16.20 -6.06 10.15
C ASP A 44 -15.69 -5.77 8.73
N TRP A 45 -16.43 -6.19 7.72
CA TRP A 45 -16.13 -5.94 6.30
C TRP A 45 -17.10 -4.96 5.63
N GLY A 46 -17.95 -4.29 6.44
CA GLY A 46 -18.88 -3.26 5.97
C GLY A 46 -20.23 -3.79 5.51
N HIS A 47 -20.49 -5.08 5.57
CA HIS A 47 -21.79 -5.68 5.28
C HIS A 47 -22.65 -5.82 6.54
N PRO A 48 -23.97 -6.01 6.41
CA PRO A 48 -24.87 -6.21 7.56
C PRO A 48 -24.51 -7.42 8.42
N LYS A 49 -23.97 -8.48 7.80
CA LYS A 49 -23.47 -9.68 8.48
C LYS A 49 -21.97 -9.63 8.53
N ASP A 50 -21.39 -9.82 9.71
CA ASP A 50 -19.96 -9.92 9.88
C ASP A 50 -19.39 -11.13 9.12
N LEU A 51 -18.17 -11.00 8.62
CA LEU A 51 -17.48 -12.03 7.84
C LEU A 51 -16.85 -13.06 8.78
N LEU A 52 -17.17 -14.32 8.63
CA LEU A 52 -16.59 -15.41 9.42
C LEU A 52 -15.15 -15.70 8.98
N LEU A 53 -14.25 -15.77 9.95
CA LEU A 53 -12.91 -16.33 9.85
C LEU A 53 -12.86 -17.63 10.66
N PRO A 54 -13.12 -18.80 10.04
CA PRO A 54 -13.16 -20.08 10.73
C PRO A 54 -11.83 -20.41 11.39
N TYR A 55 -11.85 -21.19 12.48
CA TYR A 55 -10.62 -21.59 13.17
C TYR A 55 -9.61 -22.31 12.26
N GLY A 56 -10.10 -23.15 11.35
CA GLY A 56 -9.25 -23.85 10.37
C GLY A 56 -8.56 -22.91 9.37
N GLU A 57 -9.04 -21.67 9.20
CA GLU A 57 -8.48 -20.66 8.31
C GLU A 57 -7.60 -19.63 9.03
N GLN A 58 -7.42 -19.76 10.33
CA GLN A 58 -6.58 -18.89 11.14
C GLN A 58 -5.13 -19.40 11.18
N ARG A 59 -4.15 -18.51 10.99
CA ARG A 59 -2.73 -18.77 11.29
C ARG A 59 -2.40 -18.55 12.76
N PHE A 60 -3.10 -17.60 13.38
CA PHE A 60 -3.04 -17.29 14.81
C PHE A 60 -4.42 -16.89 15.31
N ARG A 61 -4.68 -17.07 16.58
CA ARG A 61 -5.93 -16.73 17.23
C ARG A 61 -6.06 -15.21 17.38
N PRO A 62 -6.94 -14.53 16.65
CA PRO A 62 -7.10 -13.10 16.79
C PRO A 62 -7.99 -12.75 18.00
N SER A 63 -7.72 -11.59 18.59
CA SER A 63 -8.55 -11.05 19.67
C SER A 63 -9.47 -9.95 19.16
N VAL A 64 -10.62 -9.74 19.82
CA VAL A 64 -11.56 -8.66 19.54
C VAL A 64 -10.86 -7.29 19.58
N GLY A 65 -11.18 -6.40 18.65
CA GLY A 65 -10.58 -5.08 18.47
C GLY A 65 -9.23 -5.08 17.74
N LYS A 66 -8.63 -6.25 17.47
CA LYS A 66 -7.44 -6.35 16.63
C LYS A 66 -7.83 -6.46 15.16
N ARG A 67 -6.90 -6.07 14.27
CA ARG A 67 -7.09 -6.21 12.83
C ARG A 67 -6.25 -7.35 12.29
N VAL A 68 -6.81 -8.07 11.32
CA VAL A 68 -6.18 -9.20 10.66
C VAL A 68 -6.21 -9.03 9.15
N LEU A 69 -5.13 -9.42 8.48
CA LEU A 69 -5.05 -9.46 7.03
C LEU A 69 -5.62 -10.80 6.56
N VAL A 70 -6.63 -10.75 5.70
CA VAL A 70 -7.35 -11.92 5.23
C VAL A 70 -7.66 -11.84 3.75
N ARG A 71 -7.76 -13.00 3.09
CA ARG A 71 -8.42 -13.18 1.81
C ARG A 71 -9.91 -13.44 2.07
N ILE A 72 -10.78 -12.78 1.30
CA ILE A 72 -12.22 -13.07 1.29
C ILE A 72 -12.47 -14.01 0.11
N TYR A 73 -13.12 -15.15 0.38
CA TYR A 73 -13.45 -16.14 -0.64
C TYR A 73 -14.81 -16.78 -0.34
N GLU A 74 -15.38 -17.49 -1.29
CA GLU A 74 -16.61 -18.27 -1.09
C GLU A 74 -16.26 -19.69 -0.68
N ASP A 75 -16.94 -20.19 0.36
CA ASP A 75 -16.86 -21.59 0.76
C ASP A 75 -17.60 -22.49 -0.24
N GLN A 76 -17.59 -23.81 -0.02
CA GLN A 76 -18.25 -24.79 -0.88
C GLN A 76 -19.78 -24.58 -0.99
N GLN A 77 -20.36 -23.76 -0.12
CA GLN A 77 -21.79 -23.43 -0.10
C GLN A 77 -22.07 -22.04 -0.69
N GLY A 78 -21.07 -21.40 -1.31
CA GLY A 78 -21.19 -20.05 -1.88
C GLY A 78 -21.29 -18.93 -0.84
N ARG A 79 -20.90 -19.20 0.42
CA ARG A 79 -20.94 -18.18 1.48
C ARG A 79 -19.59 -17.46 1.58
N PRO A 80 -19.56 -16.13 1.71
CA PRO A 80 -18.32 -15.40 1.93
C PRO A 80 -17.72 -15.76 3.29
N VAL A 81 -16.44 -16.13 3.27
CA VAL A 81 -15.62 -16.45 4.43
C VAL A 81 -14.22 -15.86 4.28
N ALA A 82 -13.51 -15.70 5.39
CA ALA A 82 -12.16 -15.17 5.42
C ALA A 82 -11.12 -16.25 5.67
N SER A 83 -9.91 -16.05 5.15
CA SER A 83 -8.72 -16.86 5.43
C SER A 83 -7.50 -16.01 5.71
N GLN A 84 -6.74 -16.32 6.76
CA GLN A 84 -5.40 -15.78 7.00
C GLN A 84 -4.30 -16.53 6.22
N LYS A 85 -4.64 -17.65 5.59
CA LYS A 85 -3.71 -18.50 4.81
C LYS A 85 -3.56 -17.95 3.39
N LEU A 86 -3.00 -16.71 3.30
CA LEU A 86 -2.92 -15.98 2.05
C LEU A 86 -2.19 -16.74 0.94
N ASP A 87 -1.16 -17.53 1.28
CA ASP A 87 -0.36 -18.28 0.31
C ASP A 87 -1.16 -19.33 -0.49
N ARG A 88 -2.40 -19.64 -0.07
CA ARG A 88 -3.33 -20.47 -0.85
C ARG A 88 -3.98 -19.72 -2.02
N PHE A 89 -3.98 -18.39 -1.98
CA PHE A 89 -4.73 -17.54 -2.90
C PHE A 89 -3.85 -16.53 -3.61
N VAL A 90 -2.65 -16.28 -3.09
CA VAL A 90 -1.71 -15.29 -3.58
C VAL A 90 -0.46 -16.02 -4.03
N SER A 91 -0.20 -16.00 -5.33
CA SER A 91 0.96 -16.65 -5.95
C SER A 91 2.26 -15.91 -5.65
N ASP A 92 3.37 -16.63 -5.57
CA ASP A 92 4.72 -16.01 -5.59
C ASP A 92 5.11 -15.56 -7.01
N GLU A 93 4.49 -16.14 -8.04
CA GLU A 93 4.72 -15.80 -9.44
C GLU A 93 3.63 -14.86 -9.95
N ALA A 94 4.04 -13.86 -10.71
CA ALA A 94 3.15 -12.86 -11.28
C ALA A 94 2.96 -13.09 -12.77
N GLU A 95 1.78 -13.56 -13.13
CA GLU A 95 1.38 -13.71 -14.54
C GLU A 95 0.71 -12.44 -15.06
N GLY A 96 1.03 -12.06 -16.31
CA GLY A 96 0.38 -10.97 -17.01
C GLY A 96 0.71 -9.57 -16.50
N LEU A 97 1.79 -9.42 -15.73
CA LEU A 97 2.30 -8.13 -15.28
C LEU A 97 3.66 -7.84 -15.90
N ALA A 98 3.87 -6.60 -16.30
CA ALA A 98 5.10 -6.11 -16.89
C ALA A 98 5.69 -4.94 -16.10
N ALA A 99 6.99 -4.69 -16.28
CA ALA A 99 7.63 -3.52 -15.68
C ALA A 99 6.96 -2.23 -16.17
N GLY A 100 6.56 -1.40 -15.23
CA GLY A 100 5.85 -0.15 -15.48
C GLY A 100 4.35 -0.19 -15.20
N ASP A 101 3.75 -1.36 -15.09
CA ASP A 101 2.32 -1.47 -14.81
C ASP A 101 1.95 -0.85 -13.48
N GLU A 102 0.86 -0.10 -13.48
CA GLU A 102 0.22 0.43 -12.29
C GLU A 102 -0.61 -0.67 -11.63
N VAL A 103 -0.44 -0.87 -10.34
CA VAL A 103 -1.05 -1.96 -9.58
C VAL A 103 -1.56 -1.48 -8.21
N THR A 104 -2.56 -2.18 -7.69
CA THR A 104 -3.02 -1.98 -6.32
C THR A 104 -2.18 -2.80 -5.35
N LEU A 105 -1.62 -2.17 -4.34
CA LEU A 105 -0.85 -2.82 -3.29
C LEU A 105 -1.63 -2.87 -1.97
N VAL A 106 -1.57 -4.01 -1.30
CA VAL A 106 -1.99 -4.15 0.11
C VAL A 106 -0.77 -4.58 0.91
N ILE A 107 -0.29 -3.71 1.79
CA ILE A 107 0.90 -3.99 2.61
C ILE A 107 0.61 -5.14 3.59
N ALA A 108 1.38 -6.20 3.50
CA ALA A 108 1.15 -7.42 4.28
C ALA A 108 2.05 -7.50 5.51
N GLU A 109 3.35 -7.51 5.32
CA GLU A 109 4.32 -7.71 6.40
C GLU A 109 5.65 -7.03 6.12
N GLN A 110 6.41 -6.81 7.19
CA GLN A 110 7.78 -6.33 7.10
C GLN A 110 8.74 -7.51 6.98
N THR A 111 9.73 -7.39 6.11
CA THR A 111 10.82 -8.34 5.90
C THR A 111 12.17 -7.65 6.09
N ASP A 112 13.25 -8.42 6.09
CA ASP A 112 14.62 -7.88 6.17
C ASP A 112 14.96 -6.99 4.97
N LEU A 113 14.38 -7.24 3.81
CA LEU A 113 14.63 -6.48 2.57
C LEU A 113 13.71 -5.27 2.41
N GLY A 114 12.53 -5.26 3.05
CA GLY A 114 11.53 -4.21 2.89
C GLY A 114 10.14 -4.65 3.30
N LEU A 115 9.13 -4.29 2.52
CA LEU A 115 7.73 -4.64 2.77
C LEU A 115 7.23 -5.61 1.72
N LYS A 116 6.71 -6.76 2.15
CA LYS A 116 5.96 -7.68 1.31
C LYS A 116 4.54 -7.13 1.14
N ALA A 117 4.06 -7.08 -0.08
CA ALA A 117 2.72 -6.59 -0.40
C ALA A 117 1.99 -7.57 -1.31
N VAL A 118 0.67 -7.60 -1.18
CA VAL A 118 -0.20 -8.29 -2.14
C VAL A 118 -0.49 -7.33 -3.29
N VAL A 119 -0.26 -7.78 -4.50
CA VAL A 119 -0.44 -7.06 -5.76
C VAL A 119 -1.74 -7.52 -6.41
N ASP A 120 -2.66 -6.57 -6.67
CA ASP A 120 -3.98 -6.81 -7.31
C ASP A 120 -4.75 -8.00 -6.72
N HIS A 121 -4.54 -8.26 -5.42
CA HIS A 121 -5.12 -9.39 -4.69
C HIS A 121 -4.74 -10.79 -5.24
N ARG A 122 -3.74 -10.91 -6.13
CA ARG A 122 -3.39 -12.14 -6.85
C ARG A 122 -2.00 -12.68 -6.56
N CYS A 123 -1.01 -11.82 -6.47
CA CYS A 123 0.38 -12.25 -6.32
C CYS A 123 1.15 -11.42 -5.29
N TRP A 124 2.30 -11.96 -4.86
CA TRP A 124 3.20 -11.29 -3.93
C TRP A 124 4.18 -10.37 -4.68
N GLY A 125 4.54 -9.27 -4.04
CA GLY A 125 5.61 -8.41 -4.50
C GLY A 125 6.40 -7.82 -3.33
N LEU A 126 7.62 -7.39 -3.61
CA LEU A 126 8.53 -6.79 -2.64
C LEU A 126 8.78 -5.32 -2.94
N LEU A 127 8.46 -4.48 -1.96
CA LEU A 127 8.81 -3.07 -1.96
C LEU A 127 10.07 -2.89 -1.10
N TYR A 128 11.21 -2.64 -1.72
CA TYR A 128 12.49 -2.49 -1.02
C TYR A 128 12.52 -1.26 -0.12
N ARG A 129 13.32 -1.32 0.96
CA ARG A 129 13.49 -0.19 1.89
C ARG A 129 13.86 1.12 1.21
N ASP A 130 14.67 1.05 0.16
CA ASP A 130 15.12 2.23 -0.59
C ASP A 130 14.03 2.85 -1.46
N ASP A 131 13.05 2.04 -1.89
CA ASP A 131 11.89 2.50 -2.65
C ASP A 131 10.74 2.99 -1.75
N ILE A 132 10.85 2.80 -0.41
CA ILE A 132 9.87 3.29 0.55
C ILE A 132 10.17 4.76 0.87
N THR A 133 9.34 5.65 0.35
CA THR A 133 9.49 7.11 0.47
C THR A 133 8.76 7.71 1.68
N ARG A 134 7.88 6.93 2.31
CA ARG A 134 7.07 7.33 3.47
C ARG A 134 6.73 6.12 4.34
N PRO A 135 6.45 6.30 5.63
CA PRO A 135 6.00 5.21 6.49
C PRO A 135 4.73 4.56 5.93
N LEU A 136 4.75 3.24 5.80
CA LEU A 136 3.60 2.43 5.39
C LEU A 136 3.20 1.50 6.53
N ARG A 137 1.90 1.22 6.63
CA ARG A 137 1.33 0.39 7.69
C ARG A 137 0.77 -0.90 7.11
N ARG A 138 0.85 -1.98 7.88
CA ARG A 138 0.18 -3.24 7.54
C ARG A 138 -1.30 -3.01 7.24
N GLY A 139 -1.78 -3.63 6.17
CA GLY A 139 -3.15 -3.48 5.68
C GLY A 139 -3.42 -2.19 4.91
N GLN A 140 -2.44 -1.30 4.75
CA GLN A 140 -2.60 -0.09 3.95
C GLN A 140 -2.74 -0.47 2.48
N ARG A 141 -3.81 0.03 1.84
CA ARG A 141 -4.05 -0.06 0.40
C ARG A 141 -3.55 1.20 -0.28
N LEU A 142 -2.80 1.06 -1.36
CA LEU A 142 -2.26 2.18 -2.12
C LEU A 142 -1.95 1.74 -3.56
N THR A 143 -1.81 2.72 -4.44
CA THR A 143 -1.27 2.50 -5.80
C THR A 143 0.25 2.34 -5.74
N GLY A 144 0.77 1.40 -6.50
CA GLY A 144 2.18 1.20 -6.77
C GLY A 144 2.42 0.82 -8.21
N TYR A 145 3.66 0.52 -8.53
CA TYR A 145 4.08 0.19 -9.89
C TYR A 145 4.99 -1.03 -9.86
N VAL A 146 4.90 -1.87 -10.88
CA VAL A 146 5.85 -2.95 -11.11
C VAL A 146 7.18 -2.33 -11.53
N LYS A 147 8.19 -2.43 -10.67
CA LYS A 147 9.54 -1.93 -10.96
C LYS A 147 10.29 -2.90 -11.87
N ARG A 148 10.12 -4.19 -11.60
CA ARG A 148 10.77 -5.28 -12.33
C ARG A 148 10.01 -6.59 -12.10
N LEU A 149 9.80 -7.34 -13.16
CA LEU A 149 9.51 -8.77 -13.11
C LEU A 149 10.84 -9.51 -13.18
N ARG A 150 11.14 -10.34 -12.18
CA ARG A 150 12.37 -11.13 -12.11
C ARG A 150 12.24 -12.40 -12.95
N GLU A 151 13.35 -13.04 -13.24
CA GLU A 151 13.41 -14.33 -13.94
C GLU A 151 12.72 -15.47 -13.17
N ASP A 152 12.68 -15.36 -11.83
CA ASP A 152 11.97 -16.30 -10.94
C ASP A 152 10.46 -15.98 -10.80
N GLY A 153 9.91 -15.12 -11.64
CA GLY A 153 8.51 -14.73 -11.65
C GLY A 153 8.09 -13.75 -10.55
N ARG A 154 8.99 -13.37 -9.64
CA ARG A 154 8.69 -12.47 -8.51
C ARG A 154 8.72 -11.01 -8.92
N LEU A 155 7.94 -10.19 -8.22
CA LEU A 155 7.82 -8.76 -8.47
C LEU A 155 8.64 -7.91 -7.52
N ASP A 156 9.45 -7.02 -8.08
CA ASP A 156 9.96 -5.83 -7.40
C ASP A 156 9.00 -4.67 -7.65
N LEU A 157 8.65 -3.95 -6.59
CA LEU A 157 7.66 -2.88 -6.61
C LEU A 157 8.28 -1.51 -6.39
N SER A 158 7.58 -0.46 -6.82
CA SER A 158 7.92 0.94 -6.56
C SER A 158 6.66 1.72 -6.18
N LEU A 159 6.83 2.76 -5.36
CA LEU A 159 5.77 3.74 -5.09
C LEU A 159 5.75 4.88 -6.11
N LEU A 160 6.76 4.94 -6.96
CA LEU A 160 6.89 5.97 -7.99
C LEU A 160 6.69 5.34 -9.36
N PRO A 161 5.97 6.02 -10.27
CA PRO A 161 5.79 5.56 -11.63
C PRO A 161 7.13 5.43 -12.36
N PRO A 162 7.21 4.66 -13.45
CA PRO A 162 8.43 4.50 -14.23
C PRO A 162 8.75 5.73 -15.10
N GLY A 163 9.99 5.81 -15.57
CA GLY A 163 10.41 6.72 -16.63
C GLY A 163 10.17 8.21 -16.38
N ALA A 164 9.66 8.89 -17.39
CA ALA A 164 9.44 10.34 -17.36
C ALA A 164 8.42 10.77 -16.30
N ALA A 165 7.37 9.99 -16.07
CA ALA A 165 6.36 10.25 -15.05
C ALA A 165 6.95 10.26 -13.63
N ARG A 166 7.98 9.45 -13.36
CA ARG A 166 8.72 9.50 -12.09
C ARG A 166 9.39 10.86 -11.87
N LEU A 167 9.98 11.41 -12.93
CA LEU A 167 10.66 12.70 -12.85
C LEU A 167 9.66 13.84 -12.64
N ASP A 168 8.46 13.73 -13.21
CA ASP A 168 7.39 14.70 -12.98
C ASP A 168 6.92 14.68 -11.52
N VAL A 169 6.66 13.52 -10.94
CA VAL A 169 6.28 13.37 -9.53
C VAL A 169 7.37 13.88 -8.59
N VAL A 170 8.63 13.53 -8.85
CA VAL A 170 9.76 14.01 -8.03
C VAL A 170 9.95 15.52 -8.22
N GLY A 171 9.82 16.03 -9.44
CA GLY A 171 9.87 17.46 -9.74
C GLY A 171 8.82 18.26 -8.99
N GLU A 172 7.56 17.81 -8.99
CA GLU A 172 6.48 18.41 -8.21
C GLU A 172 6.76 18.38 -6.70
N THR A 173 7.33 17.29 -6.19
CA THR A 173 7.74 17.17 -4.79
C THR A 173 8.79 18.23 -4.44
N VAL A 174 9.80 18.43 -5.30
CA VAL A 174 10.84 19.46 -5.13
C VAL A 174 10.24 20.86 -5.18
N LEU A 175 9.37 21.16 -6.16
CA LEU A 175 8.73 22.48 -6.29
C LEU A 175 7.82 22.78 -5.10
N LYS A 176 7.08 21.79 -4.61
CA LYS A 176 6.23 21.92 -3.41
C LYS A 176 7.08 22.26 -2.18
N ALA A 177 8.18 21.54 -1.98
CA ALA A 177 9.11 21.82 -0.87
C ALA A 177 9.77 23.19 -0.99
N LEU A 178 10.16 23.61 -2.19
CA LEU A 178 10.69 24.95 -2.45
C LEU A 178 9.69 26.04 -2.09
N ARG A 179 8.42 25.91 -2.52
CA ARG A 179 7.36 26.87 -2.19
C ARG A 179 7.12 26.95 -0.68
N ALA A 180 7.10 25.79 0.01
CA ALA A 180 6.92 25.72 1.46
C ALA A 180 8.10 26.32 2.25
N SER A 181 9.30 26.36 1.67
CA SER A 181 10.53 26.90 2.29
C SER A 181 10.88 28.31 1.83
N GLY A 182 9.90 29.09 1.37
CA GLY A 182 10.13 30.46 0.92
C GLY A 182 10.97 30.58 -0.36
N GLY A 183 10.95 29.56 -1.21
CA GLY A 183 11.63 29.55 -2.52
C GLY A 183 13.08 29.10 -2.50
N TYR A 184 13.61 28.64 -1.36
CA TYR A 184 14.98 28.14 -1.24
C TYR A 184 15.03 26.81 -0.47
N LEU A 185 15.81 25.86 -0.99
CA LEU A 185 16.18 24.62 -0.32
C LEU A 185 17.69 24.46 -0.29
N PRO A 186 18.32 24.25 0.89
CA PRO A 186 19.75 23.99 1.00
C PRO A 186 20.09 22.55 0.60
N LEU A 187 19.58 22.11 -0.54
CA LEU A 187 19.82 20.82 -1.17
C LEU A 187 20.30 21.03 -2.59
N GLY A 188 21.38 20.38 -2.96
CA GLY A 188 21.96 20.44 -4.29
C GLY A 188 22.51 19.09 -4.73
N ASP A 189 23.23 19.08 -5.83
CA ASP A 189 23.83 17.89 -6.42
C ASP A 189 24.80 17.15 -5.47
N LYS A 190 25.48 17.91 -4.60
CA LYS A 190 26.46 17.40 -3.62
C LYS A 190 25.84 17.00 -2.28
N SER A 191 24.57 17.29 -2.04
CA SER A 191 23.89 16.96 -0.77
C SER A 191 23.89 15.48 -0.48
N ASP A 192 23.91 15.13 0.81
CA ASP A 192 23.90 13.74 1.23
C ASP A 192 22.58 13.05 0.89
N ALA A 193 22.66 11.74 0.56
CA ALA A 193 21.51 10.93 0.22
C ALA A 193 20.50 10.80 1.38
N ALA A 194 21.00 10.70 2.62
CA ALA A 194 20.16 10.62 3.81
C ALA A 194 19.40 11.93 4.04
N GLU A 195 20.03 13.09 3.82
CA GLU A 195 19.39 14.40 3.95
C GLU A 195 18.30 14.61 2.90
N ILE A 196 18.58 14.27 1.63
CA ILE A 196 17.59 14.34 0.55
C ILE A 196 16.39 13.43 0.87
N LYS A 197 16.66 12.19 1.32
CA LYS A 197 15.60 11.24 1.68
C LYS A 197 14.77 11.74 2.87
N ALA A 198 15.42 12.29 3.89
CA ALA A 198 14.72 12.82 5.08
C ALA A 198 13.81 14.01 4.75
N ARG A 199 14.25 14.93 3.89
CA ARG A 199 13.50 16.17 3.56
C ARG A 199 12.45 15.97 2.46
N LEU A 200 12.76 15.15 1.45
CA LEU A 200 11.94 15.04 0.24
C LEU A 200 11.34 13.65 0.05
N GLY A 201 11.79 12.63 0.80
CA GLY A 201 11.33 11.26 0.63
C GLY A 201 11.76 10.59 -0.68
N VAL A 202 12.76 11.13 -1.38
CA VAL A 202 13.23 10.63 -2.67
C VAL A 202 14.70 10.20 -2.63
N SER A 203 15.12 9.34 -3.56
CA SER A 203 16.53 8.97 -3.67
C SER A 203 17.36 10.12 -4.26
N LYS A 204 18.66 10.18 -3.93
CA LYS A 204 19.60 11.16 -4.46
C LYS A 204 19.64 11.17 -6.00
N ASN A 205 19.62 10.00 -6.63
CA ASN A 205 19.62 9.91 -8.10
C ASN A 205 18.35 10.50 -8.71
N ALA A 206 17.15 10.18 -8.15
CA ALA A 206 15.89 10.74 -8.60
C ALA A 206 15.85 12.26 -8.40
N PHE A 207 16.35 12.76 -7.26
CA PHE A 207 16.49 14.19 -7.00
C PHE A 207 17.36 14.89 -8.03
N LYS A 208 18.57 14.36 -8.31
CA LYS A 208 19.50 14.92 -9.31
C LYS A 208 18.87 15.01 -10.70
N GLN A 209 18.20 13.97 -11.13
CA GLN A 209 17.51 13.96 -12.43
C GLN A 209 16.37 14.99 -12.47
N ALA A 210 15.58 15.09 -11.39
CA ALA A 210 14.48 16.03 -11.30
C ALA A 210 14.97 17.49 -11.30
N ILE A 211 15.97 17.84 -10.50
CA ILE A 211 16.49 19.23 -10.48
C ILE A 211 17.16 19.60 -11.83
N GLY A 212 17.82 18.65 -12.50
CA GLY A 212 18.37 18.88 -13.84
C GLY A 212 17.26 19.18 -14.86
N ARG A 213 16.11 18.48 -14.79
CA ARG A 213 14.95 18.74 -15.65
C ARG A 213 14.28 20.09 -15.31
N LEU A 214 14.03 20.37 -14.03
CA LEU A 214 13.46 21.64 -13.57
C LEU A 214 14.32 22.84 -13.97
N TYR A 215 15.65 22.70 -13.90
CA TYR A 215 16.59 23.72 -14.32
C TYR A 215 16.51 23.97 -15.84
N LYS A 216 16.46 22.92 -16.68
CA LYS A 216 16.24 23.03 -18.12
C LYS A 216 14.91 23.70 -18.46
N GLN A 217 13.87 23.46 -17.66
CA GLN A 217 12.56 24.10 -17.78
C GLN A 217 12.54 25.54 -17.24
N ARG A 218 13.66 26.04 -16.70
CA ARG A 218 13.78 27.38 -16.09
C ARG A 218 12.83 27.61 -14.90
N LEU A 219 12.43 26.54 -14.21
CA LEU A 219 11.59 26.62 -13.02
C LEU A 219 12.40 26.83 -11.74
N ILE A 220 13.68 26.47 -11.75
CA ILE A 220 14.61 26.65 -10.65
C ILE A 220 15.97 27.17 -11.13
N THR A 221 16.73 27.72 -10.21
CA THR A 221 18.15 28.03 -10.35
C THR A 221 18.98 27.14 -9.43
N LEU A 222 20.16 26.74 -9.88
CA LEU A 222 21.11 25.94 -9.12
C LEU A 222 22.20 26.85 -8.53
N SER A 223 22.59 26.62 -7.28
CA SER A 223 23.73 27.27 -6.62
C SER A 223 24.59 26.21 -5.91
N PRO A 224 25.83 26.51 -5.54
CA PRO A 224 26.70 25.62 -4.79
C PRO A 224 26.09 25.15 -3.44
N THR A 225 25.23 25.99 -2.85
CA THR A 225 24.63 25.76 -1.53
C THR A 225 23.20 25.23 -1.56
N GLY A 226 22.57 25.14 -2.75
CA GLY A 226 21.20 24.65 -2.85
C GLY A 226 20.49 25.07 -4.13
N ILE A 227 19.18 24.91 -4.13
CA ILE A 227 18.30 25.27 -5.25
C ILE A 227 17.33 26.37 -4.85
N ARG A 228 16.94 27.21 -5.82
CA ARG A 228 15.95 28.30 -5.64
C ARG A 228 14.88 28.23 -6.71
N LEU A 229 13.67 28.68 -6.39
CA LEU A 229 12.67 28.97 -7.43
C LEU A 229 13.22 30.04 -8.37
N ALA A 230 13.04 29.85 -9.66
CA ALA A 230 13.33 30.89 -10.63
C ALA A 230 12.39 32.09 -10.39
N PRO A 231 12.85 33.33 -10.55
CA PRO A 231 11.97 34.50 -10.51
C PRO A 231 10.88 34.32 -11.57
N LEU A 232 9.64 34.64 -11.20
CA LEU A 232 8.53 34.70 -12.15
C LEU A 232 8.91 35.75 -13.24
N ASN A 233 9.10 35.27 -14.47
CA ASN A 233 9.27 36.18 -15.59
C ASN A 233 7.87 36.74 -15.92
N PRO A 234 7.65 38.08 -15.81
CA PRO A 234 6.32 38.65 -16.03
C PRO A 234 5.87 38.63 -17.50
N ASP A 235 6.73 38.17 -18.42
CA ASP A 235 6.49 38.17 -19.88
C ASP A 235 6.14 36.79 -20.47
N ARG A 236 5.22 36.06 -19.82
CA ARG A 236 4.58 34.88 -20.44
C ARG A 236 3.09 34.87 -20.19
#